data_ba3e8377516b193b084625c4c067fd93
#
_entry.id   ba3e8377516b193b084625c4c067fd93
#
_cell.length_a   1.000
_cell.length_b   1.000
_cell.length_c   1.000
_cell.angle_alpha   90.00
_cell.angle_beta   90.00
_cell.angle_gamma   90.00
#
_symmetry.space_group_name_H-M   'P 1'
#
loop_
_entity.id
_entity.type
_entity.pdbx_description
1 polymer ?
#
loop_
_entity_poly.entity_id
_entity_poly.type
_entity_poly.pdbx_seq_one_letter_code
_entity_poly.pdbx_strand_id
1 'polypeptide(L)'
;MSVISMKQLLEAGVHFGHQTRRWNPKMAPYIYTERNGIYIIDLQQSVGMVDDAYNAVADIAANGGTILFVGTKKQAQDAIKVEAERCGMFYVNERWLGGMLTNFKTIQSRIQRLKDIEAMEADGTFDVLPKKEVIALKKELEKLQKNLGGIKEMKKIPDAIFIVDPKKERICVQEAHTLGIPLIGICDTNCDPEELDYVIPGNDDAIRAVKLIVAKMADAVIEANQGQIDVDMTAEEAAMVEETVEE
;
A
#
# COMPACT_ATOMS: atom_id res chain seq x y z
N MET A 1 10.88 14.25 16.41
CA MET A 1 10.49 13.09 17.26
C MET A 1 10.28 11.94 16.31
N SER A 2 10.67 10.70 16.68
CA SER A 2 10.38 9.56 15.80
C SER A 2 8.89 9.26 15.74
N VAL A 3 8.40 8.87 14.58
CA VAL A 3 6.98 8.54 14.30
C VAL A 3 6.53 7.31 15.10
N ILE A 4 7.47 6.39 15.36
CA ILE A 4 7.24 5.16 16.14
C ILE A 4 8.32 5.03 17.20
N SER A 5 7.92 4.67 18.43
CA SER A 5 8.88 4.34 19.48
C SER A 5 9.37 2.89 19.37
N MET A 6 10.61 2.65 19.80
CA MET A 6 11.17 1.29 19.85
C MET A 6 10.30 0.34 20.70
N LYS A 7 9.66 0.86 21.76
CA LYS A 7 8.76 0.09 22.62
C LYS A 7 7.55 -0.43 21.85
N GLN A 8 6.93 0.41 21.01
CA GLN A 8 5.80 0.00 20.15
C GLN A 8 6.19 -1.08 19.15
N LEU A 9 7.37 -0.95 18.51
CA LEU A 9 7.89 -1.96 17.59
C LEU A 9 8.14 -3.30 18.31
N LEU A 10 8.70 -3.25 19.52
CA LEU A 10 8.96 -4.45 20.32
C LEU A 10 7.66 -5.15 20.73
N GLU A 11 6.67 -4.41 21.21
CA GLU A 11 5.36 -4.93 21.64
C GLU A 11 4.55 -5.51 20.46
N ALA A 12 4.70 -4.94 19.27
CA ALA A 12 4.10 -5.45 18.05
C ALA A 12 4.82 -6.68 17.49
N GLY A 13 6.02 -7.00 17.96
CA GLY A 13 6.81 -8.15 17.50
C GLY A 13 7.51 -7.93 16.16
N VAL A 14 7.84 -6.67 15.81
CA VAL A 14 8.53 -6.30 14.57
C VAL A 14 9.95 -6.87 14.50
N HIS A 15 10.58 -7.10 15.65
CA HIS A 15 11.95 -7.60 15.77
C HIS A 15 12.14 -9.08 15.41
N PHE A 16 11.08 -9.87 15.29
CA PHE A 16 11.20 -11.27 14.89
C PHE A 16 11.34 -11.38 13.38
N GLY A 17 12.44 -11.98 12.94
CA GLY A 17 12.62 -12.35 11.55
C GLY A 17 12.29 -13.81 11.29
N HIS A 18 12.70 -14.30 10.13
CA HIS A 18 12.53 -15.70 9.72
C HIS A 18 13.62 -16.61 10.31
N GLN A 19 13.42 -17.93 10.12
CA GLN A 19 14.41 -18.95 10.48
C GLN A 19 15.74 -18.70 9.73
N THR A 20 16.85 -18.94 10.41
CA THR A 20 18.21 -18.70 9.89
C THR A 20 18.48 -19.34 8.54
N ARG A 21 17.94 -20.53 8.28
CA ARG A 21 18.09 -21.24 6.98
C ARG A 21 17.41 -20.56 5.78
N ARG A 22 16.51 -19.61 6.02
CA ARG A 22 15.72 -18.94 4.97
C ARG A 22 16.15 -17.50 4.70
N TRP A 23 17.16 -17.02 5.38
CA TRP A 23 17.59 -15.64 5.31
C TRP A 23 18.21 -15.25 3.97
N ASN A 24 18.23 -13.95 3.69
CA ASN A 24 18.99 -13.37 2.60
C ASN A 24 20.28 -12.74 3.18
N PRO A 25 21.48 -13.07 2.67
CA PRO A 25 22.74 -12.48 3.14
C PRO A 25 22.77 -10.95 3.07
N LYS A 26 22.07 -10.32 2.14
CA LYS A 26 22.00 -8.87 2.02
C LYS A 26 21.28 -8.20 3.21
N MET A 27 20.50 -8.97 3.98
CA MET A 27 19.88 -8.50 5.22
C MET A 27 20.82 -8.50 6.42
N ALA A 28 22.05 -8.97 6.28
CA ALA A 28 23.02 -9.00 7.37
C ALA A 28 23.19 -7.67 8.13
N PRO A 29 23.21 -6.49 7.48
CA PRO A 29 23.34 -5.20 8.18
C PRO A 29 22.17 -4.88 9.14
N TYR A 30 20.99 -5.45 8.89
CA TYR A 30 19.74 -5.19 9.63
C TYR A 30 19.47 -6.23 10.73
N ILE A 31 20.35 -7.22 10.88
CA ILE A 31 20.21 -8.30 11.86
C ILE A 31 21.03 -7.96 13.10
N TYR A 32 20.36 -7.90 14.26
CA TYR A 32 21.02 -7.68 15.54
C TYR A 32 21.71 -8.94 16.08
N THR A 33 20.99 -10.08 16.08
CA THR A 33 21.48 -11.35 16.61
C THR A 33 20.63 -12.53 16.11
N GLU A 34 21.07 -13.74 16.48
CA GLU A 34 20.28 -14.97 16.32
C GLU A 34 19.86 -15.49 17.70
N ARG A 35 18.63 -15.95 17.81
CA ARG A 35 18.11 -16.61 19.01
C ARG A 35 17.17 -17.75 18.63
N ASN A 36 17.46 -18.94 19.14
CA ASN A 36 16.64 -20.14 18.89
C ASN A 36 16.42 -20.48 17.40
N GLY A 37 17.42 -20.24 16.55
CA GLY A 37 17.32 -20.49 15.10
C GLY A 37 16.46 -19.48 14.34
N ILE A 38 16.17 -18.31 14.94
CA ILE A 38 15.44 -17.19 14.35
C ILE A 38 16.31 -15.94 14.44
N TYR A 39 16.40 -15.17 13.35
CA TYR A 39 17.07 -13.88 13.36
C TYR A 39 16.23 -12.82 14.07
N ILE A 40 16.91 -11.96 14.80
CA ILE A 40 16.31 -10.80 15.47
C ILE A 40 16.77 -9.56 14.71
N ILE A 41 15.81 -8.77 14.26
CA ILE A 41 16.04 -7.54 13.52
C ILE A 41 16.44 -6.42 14.48
N ASP A 42 17.34 -5.55 14.05
CA ASP A 42 17.79 -4.38 14.80
C ASP A 42 16.74 -3.28 14.77
N LEU A 43 15.99 -3.14 15.85
CA LEU A 43 14.95 -2.13 15.97
C LEU A 43 15.48 -0.70 16.00
N GLN A 44 16.76 -0.46 16.38
CA GLN A 44 17.35 0.88 16.35
C GLN A 44 17.40 1.42 14.92
N GLN A 45 17.81 0.56 13.98
CA GLN A 45 17.80 0.90 12.57
C GLN A 45 16.36 1.00 12.04
N SER A 46 15.48 0.06 12.42
CA SER A 46 14.07 0.06 11.97
C SER A 46 13.36 1.37 12.32
N VAL A 47 13.59 1.96 13.51
CA VAL A 47 12.98 3.24 13.90
C VAL A 47 13.35 4.35 12.91
N GLY A 48 14.65 4.52 12.61
CA GLY A 48 15.12 5.55 11.68
C GLY A 48 14.58 5.32 10.26
N MET A 49 14.60 4.07 9.78
CA MET A 49 14.11 3.73 8.43
C MET A 49 12.60 3.84 8.28
N VAL A 50 11.84 3.67 9.37
CA VAL A 50 10.40 4.00 9.38
C VAL A 50 10.19 5.51 9.27
N ASP A 51 10.99 6.33 9.97
CA ASP A 51 10.90 7.79 9.87
C ASP A 51 11.24 8.25 8.43
N ASP A 52 12.26 7.68 7.79
CA ASP A 52 12.62 8.00 6.39
C ASP A 52 11.49 7.61 5.41
N ALA A 53 10.93 6.42 5.58
CA ALA A 53 9.79 5.96 4.78
C ALA A 53 8.54 6.82 4.97
N TYR A 54 8.27 7.22 6.22
CA TYR A 54 7.17 8.11 6.56
C TYR A 54 7.29 9.46 5.85
N ASN A 55 8.47 10.07 5.91
CA ASN A 55 8.74 11.34 5.26
C ASN A 55 8.59 11.23 3.74
N ALA A 56 9.12 10.16 3.13
CA ALA A 56 8.96 9.92 1.69
C ALA A 56 7.50 9.78 1.27
N VAL A 57 6.69 9.04 2.05
CA VAL A 57 5.24 8.90 1.83
C VAL A 57 4.55 10.25 1.97
N ALA A 58 4.87 11.02 3.01
CA ALA A 58 4.30 12.35 3.24
C ALA A 58 4.64 13.32 2.10
N ASP A 59 5.88 13.35 1.64
CA ASP A 59 6.33 14.20 0.53
C ASP A 59 5.59 13.87 -0.77
N ILE A 60 5.41 12.58 -1.08
CA ILE A 60 4.67 12.15 -2.27
C ILE A 60 3.20 12.57 -2.16
N ALA A 61 2.57 12.36 -1.01
CA ALA A 61 1.18 12.74 -0.78
C ALA A 61 0.99 14.27 -0.82
N ALA A 62 1.89 15.04 -0.20
CA ALA A 62 1.88 16.50 -0.23
C ALA A 62 1.98 17.09 -1.64
N ASN A 63 2.59 16.39 -2.58
CA ASN A 63 2.62 16.76 -4.00
C ASN A 63 1.39 16.25 -4.79
N GLY A 64 0.33 15.79 -4.12
CA GLY A 64 -0.85 15.22 -4.77
C GLY A 64 -0.61 13.85 -5.43
N GLY A 65 0.48 13.17 -5.07
CA GLY A 65 0.82 11.84 -5.56
C GLY A 65 -0.09 10.76 -4.99
N THR A 66 -0.25 9.68 -5.74
CA THR A 66 -1.05 8.53 -5.35
C THR A 66 -0.17 7.37 -4.94
N ILE A 67 -0.51 6.71 -3.84
CA ILE A 67 0.22 5.58 -3.30
C ILE A 67 -0.64 4.32 -3.41
N LEU A 68 -0.03 3.24 -3.93
CA LEU A 68 -0.67 1.94 -4.01
C LEU A 68 -0.16 1.04 -2.89
N PHE A 69 -1.05 0.63 -1.99
CA PHE A 69 -0.74 -0.29 -0.91
C PHE A 69 -0.88 -1.74 -1.39
N VAL A 70 0.19 -2.54 -1.28
CA VAL A 70 0.24 -3.92 -1.78
C VAL A 70 0.61 -4.89 -0.67
N GLY A 71 -0.20 -5.92 -0.49
CA GLY A 71 0.09 -6.98 0.47
C GLY A 71 -0.91 -8.11 0.39
N THR A 72 -0.55 -9.19 -0.33
CA THR A 72 -1.42 -10.36 -0.53
C THR A 72 -1.24 -11.44 0.52
N LYS A 73 -0.36 -11.23 1.50
CA LYS A 73 -0.14 -12.12 2.63
C LYS A 73 -1.36 -12.10 3.55
N LYS A 74 -1.85 -13.25 4.00
CA LYS A 74 -3.04 -13.32 4.88
C LYS A 74 -2.96 -12.40 6.09
N GLN A 75 -1.75 -12.23 6.63
CA GLN A 75 -1.49 -11.35 7.78
C GLN A 75 -1.56 -9.86 7.44
N ALA A 76 -1.41 -9.50 6.16
CA ALA A 76 -1.40 -8.12 5.68
C ALA A 76 -2.72 -7.69 5.03
N GLN A 77 -3.51 -8.61 4.49
CA GLN A 77 -4.69 -8.34 3.66
C GLN A 77 -5.66 -7.33 4.29
N ASP A 78 -6.04 -7.56 5.55
CA ASP A 78 -7.01 -6.70 6.24
C ASP A 78 -6.40 -5.34 6.60
N ALA A 79 -5.14 -5.33 7.07
CA ALA A 79 -4.45 -4.10 7.41
C ALA A 79 -4.27 -3.19 6.19
N ILE A 80 -3.83 -3.74 5.07
CA ILE A 80 -3.67 -3.04 3.79
C ILE A 80 -4.99 -2.41 3.34
N LYS A 81 -6.08 -3.19 3.34
CA LYS A 81 -7.39 -2.69 2.93
C LYS A 81 -7.89 -1.56 3.83
N VAL A 82 -7.94 -1.80 5.14
CA VAL A 82 -8.50 -0.85 6.11
C VAL A 82 -7.72 0.48 6.12
N GLU A 83 -6.39 0.42 6.10
CA GLU A 83 -5.57 1.61 6.19
C GLU A 83 -5.53 2.39 4.86
N ALA A 84 -5.52 1.71 3.71
CA ALA A 84 -5.61 2.37 2.41
C ALA A 84 -6.97 3.07 2.22
N GLU A 85 -8.08 2.41 2.61
CA GLU A 85 -9.41 3.03 2.59
C GLU A 85 -9.47 4.24 3.56
N ARG A 86 -8.83 4.16 4.73
CA ARG A 86 -8.78 5.25 5.72
C ARG A 86 -8.09 6.50 5.19
N CYS A 87 -7.00 6.35 4.42
CA CYS A 87 -6.26 7.48 3.86
C CYS A 87 -6.69 7.86 2.43
N GLY A 88 -7.72 7.21 1.87
CA GLY A 88 -8.23 7.49 0.52
C GLY A 88 -7.31 7.04 -0.61
N MET A 89 -6.38 6.12 -0.35
CA MET A 89 -5.45 5.56 -1.32
C MET A 89 -5.90 4.20 -1.86
N PHE A 90 -5.22 3.72 -2.89
CA PHE A 90 -5.54 2.47 -3.57
C PHE A 90 -4.84 1.27 -2.93
N TYR A 91 -5.41 0.07 -3.13
CA TYR A 91 -4.80 -1.14 -2.58
C TYR A 91 -5.00 -2.38 -3.44
N VAL A 92 -4.08 -3.35 -3.26
CA VAL A 92 -4.17 -4.72 -3.77
C VAL A 92 -3.83 -5.66 -2.62
N ASN A 93 -4.86 -6.35 -2.10
CA ASN A 93 -4.73 -7.21 -0.92
C ASN A 93 -4.98 -8.70 -1.19
N GLU A 94 -5.53 -9.09 -2.35
CA GLU A 94 -5.86 -10.49 -2.62
C GLU A 94 -4.82 -11.17 -3.51
N ARG A 95 -4.62 -10.66 -4.71
CA ARG A 95 -3.66 -11.21 -5.66
C ARG A 95 -3.17 -10.16 -6.62
N TRP A 96 -1.87 -10.03 -6.76
CA TRP A 96 -1.28 -9.26 -7.84
C TRP A 96 -1.49 -9.96 -9.18
N LEU A 97 -2.10 -9.29 -10.13
CA LEU A 97 -2.27 -9.80 -11.48
C LEU A 97 -1.10 -9.30 -12.34
N GLY A 98 -0.35 -10.22 -12.95
CA GLY A 98 0.75 -9.83 -13.84
C GLY A 98 0.29 -8.87 -14.92
N GLY A 99 1.05 -7.79 -15.14
CA GLY A 99 0.68 -6.70 -16.02
C GLY A 99 -0.23 -5.63 -15.40
N MET A 100 -0.40 -5.63 -14.08
CA MET A 100 -1.30 -4.68 -13.41
C MET A 100 -0.87 -3.23 -13.62
N LEU A 101 0.42 -2.96 -13.72
CA LEU A 101 0.97 -1.64 -14.01
C LEU A 101 1.51 -1.58 -15.44
N THR A 102 2.30 -2.55 -15.87
CA THR A 102 2.92 -2.57 -17.21
C THR A 102 1.91 -2.73 -18.34
N ASN A 103 0.74 -3.30 -18.07
CA ASN A 103 -0.38 -3.40 -19.01
C ASN A 103 -1.66 -2.74 -18.45
N PHE A 104 -1.49 -1.54 -17.89
CA PHE A 104 -2.55 -0.81 -17.18
C PHE A 104 -3.80 -0.58 -18.04
N LYS A 105 -3.63 -0.35 -19.36
CA LYS A 105 -4.75 -0.18 -20.29
C LYS A 105 -5.68 -1.40 -20.31
N THR A 106 -5.12 -2.61 -20.27
CA THR A 106 -5.94 -3.84 -20.18
C THR A 106 -6.62 -3.96 -18.82
N ILE A 107 -5.95 -3.58 -17.74
CA ILE A 107 -6.54 -3.57 -16.39
C ILE A 107 -7.69 -2.57 -16.34
N GLN A 108 -7.55 -1.37 -16.90
CA GLN A 108 -8.64 -0.40 -17.00
C GLN A 108 -9.87 -0.94 -17.75
N SER A 109 -9.66 -1.72 -18.85
CA SER A 109 -10.78 -2.36 -19.55
C SER A 109 -11.49 -3.40 -18.67
N ARG A 110 -10.78 -4.08 -17.75
CA ARG A 110 -11.37 -5.01 -16.79
C ARG A 110 -12.09 -4.29 -15.65
N ILE A 111 -11.57 -3.15 -15.22
CA ILE A 111 -12.24 -2.26 -14.26
C ILE A 111 -13.53 -1.71 -14.87
N GLN A 112 -13.50 -1.30 -16.16
CA GLN A 112 -14.72 -0.87 -16.84
C GLN A 112 -15.75 -1.99 -16.91
N ARG A 113 -15.33 -3.22 -17.22
CA ARG A 113 -16.20 -4.40 -17.18
C ARG A 113 -16.81 -4.64 -15.81
N LEU A 114 -16.04 -4.43 -14.73
CA LEU A 114 -16.55 -4.48 -13.36
C LEU A 114 -17.67 -3.45 -13.15
N LYS A 115 -17.42 -2.20 -13.53
CA LYS A 115 -18.41 -1.11 -13.42
C LYS A 115 -19.67 -1.39 -14.26
N ASP A 116 -19.51 -1.94 -15.46
CA ASP A 116 -20.64 -2.30 -16.33
C ASP A 116 -21.53 -3.38 -15.72
N ILE A 117 -20.93 -4.42 -15.09
CA ILE A 117 -21.71 -5.49 -14.44
C ILE A 117 -22.41 -4.95 -13.18
N GLU A 118 -21.77 -4.08 -12.40
CA GLU A 118 -22.40 -3.42 -11.26
C GLU A 118 -23.59 -2.54 -11.69
N ALA A 119 -23.45 -1.81 -12.80
CA ALA A 119 -24.54 -1.03 -13.38
C ALA A 119 -25.71 -1.92 -13.82
N MET A 120 -25.44 -3.06 -14.49
CA MET A 120 -26.44 -4.05 -14.86
C MET A 120 -27.20 -4.65 -13.65
N GLU A 121 -26.53 -4.77 -12.51
CA GLU A 121 -27.18 -5.23 -11.28
C GLU A 121 -28.06 -4.13 -10.68
N ALA A 122 -27.62 -2.88 -10.73
CA ALA A 122 -28.32 -1.74 -10.15
C ALA A 122 -29.56 -1.32 -10.97
N ASP A 123 -29.54 -1.42 -12.30
CA ASP A 123 -30.64 -1.04 -13.21
C ASP A 123 -31.66 -2.15 -13.46
N GLY A 124 -31.52 -3.32 -12.79
CA GLY A 124 -32.48 -4.44 -12.89
C GLY A 124 -32.31 -5.29 -14.15
N THR A 125 -31.27 -5.10 -14.96
CA THR A 125 -31.00 -5.93 -16.16
C THR A 125 -30.91 -7.42 -15.81
N PHE A 126 -30.49 -7.78 -14.60
CA PHE A 126 -30.41 -9.17 -14.16
C PHE A 126 -31.77 -9.87 -14.06
N ASP A 127 -32.88 -9.13 -13.92
CA ASP A 127 -34.24 -9.71 -13.82
C ASP A 127 -34.76 -10.16 -15.20
N VAL A 128 -34.21 -9.60 -16.28
CA VAL A 128 -34.61 -9.91 -17.66
C VAL A 128 -33.77 -11.03 -18.26
N LEU A 129 -32.54 -11.26 -17.73
CA LEU A 129 -31.59 -12.24 -18.23
C LEU A 129 -31.93 -13.68 -17.79
N PRO A 130 -31.56 -14.72 -18.58
CA PRO A 130 -31.68 -16.11 -18.16
C PRO A 130 -30.86 -16.37 -16.88
N LYS A 131 -31.42 -17.14 -15.94
CA LYS A 131 -30.78 -17.45 -14.64
C LYS A 131 -29.34 -17.94 -14.76
N LYS A 132 -29.02 -18.72 -15.81
CA LYS A 132 -27.64 -19.23 -16.05
C LYS A 132 -26.65 -18.11 -16.34
N GLU A 133 -27.04 -17.09 -17.08
CA GLU A 133 -26.21 -15.93 -17.40
C GLU A 133 -26.01 -15.04 -16.19
N VAL A 134 -27.06 -14.78 -15.41
CA VAL A 134 -26.97 -14.03 -14.16
C VAL A 134 -25.98 -14.69 -13.19
N ILE A 135 -26.03 -16.02 -13.04
CA ILE A 135 -25.06 -16.74 -12.19
C ILE A 135 -23.62 -16.57 -12.70
N ALA A 136 -23.40 -16.59 -14.02
CA ALA A 136 -22.09 -16.39 -14.62
C ALA A 136 -21.57 -14.97 -14.38
N LEU A 137 -22.43 -13.95 -14.59
CA LEU A 137 -22.11 -12.54 -14.34
C LEU A 137 -21.80 -12.27 -12.87
N LYS A 138 -22.57 -12.83 -11.93
CA LYS A 138 -22.30 -12.68 -10.49
C LYS A 138 -20.97 -13.29 -10.08
N LYS A 139 -20.59 -14.43 -10.63
CA LYS A 139 -19.26 -15.04 -10.39
C LYS A 139 -18.14 -14.20 -10.99
N GLU A 140 -18.35 -13.62 -12.17
CA GLU A 140 -17.41 -12.70 -12.81
C GLU A 140 -17.24 -11.45 -11.94
N LEU A 141 -18.34 -10.85 -11.49
CA LEU A 141 -18.38 -9.68 -10.63
C LEU A 141 -17.59 -9.91 -9.34
N GLU A 142 -17.90 -10.98 -8.62
CA GLU A 142 -17.21 -11.35 -7.38
C GLU A 142 -15.70 -11.48 -7.59
N LYS A 143 -15.28 -12.14 -8.67
CA LYS A 143 -13.86 -12.31 -8.99
C LYS A 143 -13.18 -10.99 -9.35
N LEU A 144 -13.82 -10.12 -10.12
CA LEU A 144 -13.30 -8.81 -10.49
C LEU A 144 -13.23 -7.89 -9.27
N GLN A 145 -14.27 -7.83 -8.46
CA GLN A 145 -14.34 -7.01 -7.26
C GLN A 145 -13.28 -7.44 -6.25
N LYS A 146 -13.08 -8.74 -6.06
CA LYS A 146 -12.06 -9.29 -5.17
C LYS A 146 -10.65 -8.88 -5.57
N ASN A 147 -10.31 -8.89 -6.86
CA ASN A 147 -8.93 -8.64 -7.31
C ASN A 147 -8.66 -7.18 -7.73
N LEU A 148 -9.69 -6.45 -8.17
CA LEU A 148 -9.56 -5.10 -8.73
C LEU A 148 -10.33 -4.04 -7.95
N GLY A 149 -11.11 -4.42 -6.93
CA GLY A 149 -11.95 -3.50 -6.16
C GLY A 149 -11.14 -2.35 -5.55
N GLY A 150 -9.96 -2.64 -5.00
CA GLY A 150 -9.11 -1.62 -4.37
C GLY A 150 -8.45 -0.63 -5.33
N ILE A 151 -8.47 -0.91 -6.64
CA ILE A 151 -7.94 -0.02 -7.69
C ILE A 151 -9.03 0.47 -8.66
N LYS A 152 -10.31 0.27 -8.33
CA LYS A 152 -11.45 0.59 -9.19
C LYS A 152 -11.48 2.06 -9.62
N GLU A 153 -11.10 2.98 -8.75
CA GLU A 153 -11.09 4.42 -9.02
C GLU A 153 -9.71 4.96 -9.46
N MET A 154 -8.71 4.09 -9.60
CA MET A 154 -7.37 4.47 -10.02
C MET A 154 -7.34 4.81 -11.50
N LYS A 155 -7.18 6.09 -11.85
CA LYS A 155 -7.19 6.60 -13.23
C LYS A 155 -5.83 6.62 -13.90
N LYS A 156 -4.76 6.71 -13.11
CA LYS A 156 -3.36 6.75 -13.54
C LYS A 156 -2.52 5.72 -12.78
N ILE A 157 -1.34 5.41 -13.29
CA ILE A 157 -0.33 4.61 -12.58
C ILE A 157 0.05 5.34 -11.28
N PRO A 158 0.24 4.63 -10.15
CA PRO A 158 0.57 5.25 -8.88
C PRO A 158 1.96 5.88 -8.90
N ASP A 159 2.15 6.92 -8.10
CA ASP A 159 3.41 7.65 -7.99
C ASP A 159 4.40 6.96 -7.04
N ALA A 160 3.91 6.09 -6.15
CA ALA A 160 4.70 5.18 -5.33
C ALA A 160 3.92 3.93 -4.94
N ILE A 161 4.63 2.89 -4.51
CA ILE A 161 4.03 1.64 -4.03
C ILE A 161 4.57 1.35 -2.64
N PHE A 162 3.64 1.12 -1.69
CA PHE A 162 3.98 0.55 -0.39
C PHE A 162 3.71 -0.96 -0.41
N ILE A 163 4.72 -1.77 -0.10
CA ILE A 163 4.67 -3.23 -0.26
C ILE A 163 4.96 -3.97 1.04
N VAL A 164 4.23 -5.06 1.29
CA VAL A 164 4.49 -6.00 2.39
C VAL A 164 4.96 -7.32 1.80
N ASP A 165 6.15 -7.77 2.20
CA ASP A 165 6.82 -8.98 1.68
C ASP A 165 7.15 -8.88 0.18
N PRO A 166 8.21 -8.12 -0.21
CA PRO A 166 8.63 -7.96 -1.61
C PRO A 166 8.98 -9.30 -2.28
N LYS A 167 9.44 -10.29 -1.53
CA LYS A 167 9.74 -11.63 -2.05
C LYS A 167 8.48 -12.34 -2.56
N LYS A 168 7.36 -12.18 -1.88
CA LYS A 168 6.07 -12.74 -2.32
C LYS A 168 5.48 -11.96 -3.48
N GLU A 169 5.61 -10.64 -3.44
CA GLU A 169 5.06 -9.72 -4.44
C GLU A 169 6.08 -9.40 -5.55
N ARG A 170 6.95 -10.37 -5.89
CA ARG A 170 8.05 -10.18 -6.84
C ARG A 170 7.62 -9.63 -8.20
N ILE A 171 6.43 -10.00 -8.69
CA ILE A 171 5.92 -9.49 -9.96
C ILE A 171 5.62 -8.00 -9.85
N CYS A 172 5.03 -7.55 -8.74
CA CYS A 172 4.80 -6.13 -8.44
C CYS A 172 6.13 -5.35 -8.44
N VAL A 173 7.15 -5.85 -7.73
CA VAL A 173 8.48 -5.25 -7.65
C VAL A 173 9.10 -5.10 -9.05
N GLN A 174 9.07 -6.16 -9.88
CA GLN A 174 9.61 -6.11 -11.25
C GLN A 174 8.87 -5.12 -12.14
N GLU A 175 7.55 -5.02 -12.02
CA GLU A 175 6.76 -4.05 -12.78
C GLU A 175 7.05 -2.61 -12.34
N ALA A 176 7.17 -2.38 -11.03
CA ALA A 176 7.53 -1.08 -10.49
C ALA A 176 8.91 -0.61 -10.97
N HIS A 177 9.93 -1.48 -10.89
CA HIS A 177 11.27 -1.18 -11.43
C HIS A 177 11.25 -0.88 -12.92
N THR A 178 10.47 -1.63 -13.71
CA THR A 178 10.35 -1.40 -15.16
C THR A 178 9.77 -0.02 -15.48
N LEU A 179 8.90 0.48 -14.62
CA LEU A 179 8.24 1.78 -14.78
C LEU A 179 8.92 2.92 -14.01
N GLY A 180 9.96 2.62 -13.24
CA GLY A 180 10.65 3.60 -12.40
C GLY A 180 9.81 4.15 -11.24
N ILE A 181 8.88 3.34 -10.72
CA ILE A 181 8.02 3.73 -9.59
C ILE A 181 8.76 3.39 -8.28
N PRO A 182 8.92 4.36 -7.37
CA PRO A 182 9.59 4.14 -6.09
C PRO A 182 8.84 3.12 -5.23
N LEU A 183 9.61 2.23 -4.61
CA LEU A 183 9.15 1.15 -3.75
C LEU A 183 9.50 1.42 -2.29
N ILE A 184 8.50 1.45 -1.45
CA ILE A 184 8.61 1.57 0.01
C ILE A 184 8.07 0.27 0.60
N GLY A 185 8.72 -0.34 1.58
CA GLY A 185 8.10 -1.57 2.07
C GLY A 185 8.75 -2.23 3.26
N ILE A 186 8.00 -3.16 3.84
CA ILE A 186 8.43 -4.02 4.95
C ILE A 186 9.27 -5.16 4.38
N CYS A 187 10.51 -5.23 4.81
CA CYS A 187 11.49 -6.22 4.40
C CYS A 187 11.87 -7.10 5.59
N ASP A 188 11.48 -8.37 5.57
CA ASP A 188 11.90 -9.35 6.57
C ASP A 188 13.27 -9.95 6.17
N THR A 189 13.88 -10.70 7.06
CA THR A 189 15.21 -11.29 6.91
C THR A 189 15.39 -12.24 5.72
N ASN A 190 14.31 -12.65 5.06
CA ASN A 190 14.28 -13.53 3.88
C ASN A 190 14.17 -12.78 2.55
N CYS A 191 14.03 -11.45 2.58
CA CYS A 191 13.84 -10.58 1.41
C CYS A 191 15.16 -9.97 0.92
N ASP A 192 15.16 -9.35 -0.24
CA ASP A 192 16.27 -8.57 -0.77
C ASP A 192 16.00 -7.08 -0.52
N PRO A 193 16.76 -6.40 0.36
CA PRO A 193 16.55 -4.99 0.65
C PRO A 193 16.90 -4.07 -0.52
N GLU A 194 17.75 -4.49 -1.45
CA GLU A 194 18.13 -3.68 -2.62
C GLU A 194 17.01 -3.55 -3.66
N GLU A 195 15.95 -4.36 -3.53
CA GLU A 195 14.74 -4.24 -4.38
C GLU A 195 13.84 -3.05 -3.97
N LEU A 196 14.10 -2.41 -2.83
CA LEU A 196 13.29 -1.31 -2.31
C LEU A 196 14.10 -0.02 -2.23
N ASP A 197 13.48 1.12 -2.55
CA ASP A 197 14.07 2.44 -2.40
C ASP A 197 14.06 2.89 -0.92
N TYR A 198 12.98 2.56 -0.21
CA TYR A 198 12.84 2.81 1.23
C TYR A 198 12.53 1.50 1.95
N VAL A 199 13.54 0.95 2.59
CA VAL A 199 13.46 -0.32 3.31
C VAL A 199 13.00 -0.10 4.73
N ILE A 200 12.02 -0.86 5.19
CA ILE A 200 11.60 -0.92 6.59
C ILE A 200 11.92 -2.34 7.10
N PRO A 201 13.04 -2.55 7.78
CA PRO A 201 13.36 -3.87 8.32
C PRO A 201 12.35 -4.25 9.41
N GLY A 202 11.63 -5.34 9.20
CA GLY A 202 10.58 -5.74 10.13
C GLY A 202 9.89 -7.04 9.76
N ASN A 203 9.17 -7.58 10.73
CA ASN A 203 8.41 -8.81 10.62
C ASN A 203 7.17 -8.61 9.73
N ASP A 204 7.09 -9.37 8.65
CA ASP A 204 5.96 -9.36 7.71
C ASP A 204 4.93 -10.48 7.99
N ASP A 205 5.19 -11.35 8.98
CA ASP A 205 4.30 -12.46 9.39
C ASP A 205 3.42 -12.13 10.59
N ALA A 206 3.78 -11.13 11.38
CA ALA A 206 3.02 -10.72 12.54
C ALA A 206 1.96 -9.67 12.19
N ILE A 207 0.67 -10.01 12.33
CA ILE A 207 -0.46 -9.12 12.02
C ILE A 207 -0.32 -7.77 12.72
N ARG A 208 0.12 -7.75 14.00
CA ARG A 208 0.31 -6.52 14.79
C ARG A 208 1.45 -5.65 14.24
N ALA A 209 2.55 -6.29 13.79
CA ALA A 209 3.70 -5.58 13.23
C ALA A 209 3.33 -4.91 11.90
N VAL A 210 2.72 -5.67 10.99
CA VAL A 210 2.24 -5.16 9.70
C VAL A 210 1.24 -4.03 9.91
N LYS A 211 0.21 -4.24 10.76
CA LYS A 211 -0.81 -3.21 11.02
C LYS A 211 -0.20 -1.93 11.58
N LEU A 212 0.76 -2.01 12.51
CA LEU A 212 1.41 -0.85 13.10
C LEU A 212 2.13 -0.01 12.04
N ILE A 213 2.91 -0.65 11.17
CA ILE A 213 3.69 0.06 10.15
C ILE A 213 2.78 0.61 9.05
N VAL A 214 1.83 -0.20 8.54
CA VAL A 214 0.87 0.24 7.50
C VAL A 214 0.04 1.42 8.00
N ALA A 215 -0.43 1.38 9.27
CA ALA A 215 -1.17 2.49 9.87
C ALA A 215 -0.35 3.78 9.90
N LYS A 216 0.97 3.71 10.17
CA LYS A 216 1.83 4.87 10.15
C LYS A 216 2.04 5.45 8.75
N MET A 217 2.16 4.61 7.74
CA MET A 217 2.21 5.08 6.35
C MET A 217 0.89 5.76 5.93
N ALA A 218 -0.24 5.24 6.37
CA ALA A 218 -1.54 5.87 6.16
C ALA A 218 -1.67 7.21 6.93
N ASP A 219 -1.13 7.30 8.16
CA ASP A 219 -1.07 8.54 8.94
C ASP A 219 -0.27 9.62 8.17
N ALA A 220 0.86 9.26 7.55
CA ALA A 220 1.67 10.18 6.75
C ALA A 220 0.89 10.80 5.59
N VAL A 221 0.09 9.98 4.89
CA VAL A 221 -0.79 10.45 3.81
C VAL A 221 -1.86 11.41 4.33
N ILE A 222 -2.50 11.08 5.47
CA ILE A 222 -3.56 11.89 6.05
C ILE A 222 -3.02 13.24 6.52
N GLU A 223 -1.87 13.26 7.21
CA GLU A 223 -1.24 14.49 7.69
C GLU A 223 -0.83 15.40 6.53
N ALA A 224 -0.27 14.83 5.46
CA ALA A 224 0.09 15.58 4.27
C ALA A 224 -1.14 16.21 3.57
N ASN A 225 -2.24 15.45 3.45
CA ASN A 225 -3.46 15.93 2.83
C ASN A 225 -4.17 17.00 3.69
N GLN A 226 -4.15 16.90 5.02
CA GLN A 226 -4.70 17.91 5.91
C GLN A 226 -3.92 19.23 5.80
N GLY A 227 -2.59 19.15 5.73
CA GLY A 227 -1.76 20.33 5.50
C GLY A 227 -2.03 21.03 4.18
N GLN A 228 -2.40 20.32 3.12
CA GLN A 228 -2.82 20.91 1.84
C GLN A 228 -4.17 21.62 1.95
N ILE A 229 -5.16 21.02 2.60
CA ILE A 229 -6.48 21.63 2.79
C ILE A 229 -6.36 22.95 3.56
N ASP A 230 -5.53 22.98 4.61
CA ASP A 230 -5.30 24.20 5.39
C ASP A 230 -4.60 25.31 4.57
N VAL A 231 -3.67 24.93 3.67
CA VAL A 231 -2.99 25.88 2.77
C VAL A 231 -3.95 26.42 1.71
N ASP A 232 -4.76 25.56 1.11
CA ASP A 232 -5.74 25.97 0.09
C ASP A 232 -6.82 26.89 0.68
N MET A 233 -7.33 26.57 1.89
CA MET A 233 -8.28 27.45 2.60
C MET A 233 -7.70 28.83 2.92
N THR A 234 -6.44 28.88 3.40
CA THR A 234 -5.79 30.17 3.67
C THR A 234 -5.51 30.96 2.41
N ALA A 235 -5.24 30.32 1.27
CA ALA A 235 -5.06 30.96 -0.02
C ALA A 235 -6.38 31.52 -0.57
N GLU A 236 -7.49 30.78 -0.42
CA GLU A 236 -8.83 31.27 -0.81
C GLU A 236 -9.29 32.42 0.08
N GLU A 237 -9.05 32.37 1.40
CA GLU A 237 -9.35 33.48 2.30
C GLU A 237 -8.51 34.73 1.98
N ALA A 238 -7.23 34.58 1.63
CA ALA A 238 -6.37 35.68 1.23
C ALA A 238 -6.83 36.31 -0.07
N ALA A 239 -7.23 35.52 -1.06
CA ALA A 239 -7.77 35.99 -2.34
C ALA A 239 -9.10 36.75 -2.17
N MET A 240 -10.00 36.26 -1.28
CA MET A 240 -11.24 36.98 -0.97
C MET A 240 -11.02 38.35 -0.29
N VAL A 241 -9.96 38.47 0.52
CA VAL A 241 -9.61 39.72 1.18
C VAL A 241 -9.05 40.75 0.17
N GLU A 242 -8.25 40.30 -0.81
CA GLU A 242 -7.76 41.16 -1.88
C GLU A 242 -8.89 41.69 -2.77
N GLU A 243 -9.86 40.86 -3.14
CA GLU A 243 -11.02 41.25 -3.95
C GLU A 243 -11.92 42.29 -3.25
N THR A 244 -12.03 42.21 -1.90
CA THR A 244 -12.84 43.18 -1.11
C THR A 244 -12.15 44.49 -0.83
N VAL A 245 -10.87 44.67 -1.13
CA VAL A 245 -10.11 45.91 -0.94
C VAL A 245 -10.04 46.73 -2.24
N GLU A 246 -10.34 46.14 -3.40
CA GLU A 246 -10.37 46.79 -4.70
C GLU A 246 -11.77 47.39 -5.09
N GLU A 247 -12.81 47.18 -4.29
CA GLU A 247 -14.13 47.87 -4.42
C GLU A 247 -14.21 49.09 -3.45
#